data_60f5d76f6b7bf52fcda7e67ed09558e4
#
_entry.id   60f5d76f6b7bf52fcda7e67ed09558e4
#
_cell.length_a   1.000
_cell.length_b   1.000
_cell.length_c   1.000
_cell.angle_alpha   90.00
_cell.angle_beta   90.00
_cell.angle_gamma   90.00
#
_symmetry.space_group_name_H-M   'P 1'
#
loop_
_entity.id
_entity.type
_entity.pdbx_description
1 polymer ?
#
loop_
_entity_poly.entity_id
_entity_poly.type
_entity_poly.pdbx_seq_one_letter_code
_entity_poly.pdbx_strand_id
1 'polypeptide(L)'
;MLRLSLRRQEPILRVHVLRKPTLSSELLLTLEQLLKEAKITYDFKLPEMSLSQEVLLCFGGDGTLLAALRHPSNSLCFGIHIGHLGFLTATNLEGAPHFLEALTQGHYQIQNHLMLEGKIAKQHFLCANDIVVTKKDYSGMLGLQLFIDGVLANTYQVDGLIFATPLGSTAYNISVGGSVVYPLCQNILITPIAPHSLYQRPIILNDQAHLEIVPKQSCSVVIDGQVRYTLKSKQSLQIYKSIRQAKLIQPLEYNYFKVLKEKFSWGTSHP
;
A
#
# COMPACT_ATOMS: atom_id res chain seq x y z
N MET A 1 -18.52 -20.61 -14.84
CA MET A 1 -17.10 -20.44 -15.25
C MET A 1 -17.02 -19.22 -16.18
N LEU A 2 -16.82 -18.02 -15.65
CA LEU A 2 -16.53 -16.84 -16.44
C LEU A 2 -15.05 -16.92 -16.84
N ARG A 3 -14.79 -17.34 -18.07
CA ARG A 3 -13.50 -17.09 -18.73
C ARG A 3 -13.44 -15.58 -18.98
N LEU A 4 -12.81 -14.83 -18.06
CA LEU A 4 -12.27 -13.53 -18.39
C LEU A 4 -11.36 -13.75 -19.60
N SER A 5 -11.74 -13.23 -20.76
CA SER A 5 -10.86 -13.18 -21.92
C SER A 5 -9.66 -12.33 -21.47
N LEU A 6 -8.56 -13.00 -21.13
CA LEU A 6 -7.29 -12.37 -20.78
C LEU A 6 -6.82 -11.62 -22.04
N ARG A 7 -7.21 -10.35 -22.16
CA ARG A 7 -6.67 -9.48 -23.20
C ARG A 7 -5.19 -9.37 -22.95
N ARG A 8 -4.41 -9.70 -23.97
CA ARG A 8 -2.97 -9.49 -23.96
C ARG A 8 -2.72 -8.01 -23.72
N GLN A 9 -1.84 -7.69 -22.76
CA GLN A 9 -1.45 -6.34 -22.44
C GLN A 9 -0.38 -5.84 -23.44
N GLU A 10 -0.08 -4.55 -23.39
CA GLU A 10 1.04 -4.02 -24.17
C GLU A 10 2.37 -4.54 -23.62
N PRO A 11 3.33 -4.95 -24.49
CA PRO A 11 4.64 -5.38 -24.04
C PRO A 11 5.37 -4.27 -23.26
N ILE A 12 5.99 -4.65 -22.13
CA ILE A 12 6.83 -3.75 -21.33
C ILE A 12 8.28 -3.93 -21.76
N LEU A 13 8.83 -2.93 -22.42
CA LEU A 13 10.20 -2.93 -22.94
C LEU A 13 11.10 -1.89 -22.25
N ARG A 14 10.52 -1.07 -21.37
CA ARG A 14 11.23 -0.05 -20.61
C ARG A 14 10.66 0.06 -19.20
N VAL A 15 11.57 0.24 -18.22
CA VAL A 15 11.20 0.46 -16.82
C VAL A 15 12.07 1.55 -16.19
N HIS A 16 11.51 2.23 -15.19
CA HIS A 16 12.28 3.04 -14.23
C HIS A 16 12.49 2.24 -12.96
N VAL A 17 13.71 2.19 -12.47
CA VAL A 17 14.06 1.34 -11.32
C VAL A 17 14.10 2.16 -10.03
N LEU A 18 13.19 1.85 -9.12
CA LEU A 18 13.25 2.30 -7.73
C LEU A 18 13.84 1.19 -6.88
N ARG A 19 14.93 1.47 -6.18
CA ARG A 19 15.64 0.49 -5.36
C ARG A 19 15.79 0.94 -3.91
N LYS A 20 15.96 -0.02 -3.01
CA LYS A 20 16.31 0.27 -1.62
C LYS A 20 17.73 0.89 -1.58
N PRO A 21 17.95 2.01 -0.85
CA PRO A 21 19.26 2.68 -0.80
C PRO A 21 20.41 1.78 -0.30
N THR A 22 20.10 0.82 0.56
CA THR A 22 21.06 -0.10 1.19
C THR A 22 21.35 -1.36 0.38
N LEU A 23 21.01 -1.37 -0.92
CA LEU A 23 21.25 -2.53 -1.78
C LEU A 23 22.75 -2.71 -2.06
N SER A 24 23.23 -3.97 -2.03
CA SER A 24 24.61 -4.27 -2.41
C SER A 24 24.82 -4.09 -3.92
N SER A 25 26.06 -3.78 -4.31
CA SER A 25 26.43 -3.64 -5.73
C SER A 25 26.21 -4.96 -6.50
N GLU A 26 26.42 -6.10 -5.86
CA GLU A 26 26.21 -7.43 -6.44
C GLU A 26 24.74 -7.65 -6.85
N LEU A 27 23.80 -7.31 -5.98
CA LEU A 27 22.36 -7.41 -6.28
C LEU A 27 21.94 -6.45 -7.41
N LEU A 28 22.58 -5.29 -7.51
CA LEU A 28 22.34 -4.37 -8.61
C LEU A 28 22.83 -4.94 -9.94
N LEU A 29 24.02 -5.50 -9.97
CA LEU A 29 24.56 -6.16 -11.16
C LEU A 29 23.67 -7.33 -11.59
N THR A 30 23.16 -8.11 -10.63
CA THR A 30 22.21 -9.19 -10.91
C THR A 30 20.94 -8.64 -11.57
N LEU A 31 20.35 -7.55 -11.06
CA LEU A 31 19.18 -6.92 -11.68
C LEU A 31 19.46 -6.43 -13.09
N GLU A 32 20.59 -5.72 -13.29
CA GLU A 32 20.98 -5.20 -14.61
C GLU A 32 21.15 -6.32 -15.62
N GLN A 33 21.75 -7.46 -15.20
CA GLN A 33 21.87 -8.64 -16.04
C GLN A 33 20.51 -9.21 -16.42
N LEU A 34 19.60 -9.39 -15.46
CA LEU A 34 18.23 -9.89 -15.69
C LEU A 34 17.47 -9.01 -16.69
N LEU A 35 17.53 -7.69 -16.54
CA LEU A 35 16.87 -6.75 -17.44
C LEU A 35 17.46 -6.80 -18.86
N LYS A 36 18.79 -6.91 -18.95
CA LYS A 36 19.49 -7.06 -20.24
C LYS A 36 19.12 -8.36 -20.96
N GLU A 37 19.08 -9.48 -20.25
CA GLU A 37 18.67 -10.78 -20.79
C GLU A 37 17.22 -10.76 -21.29
N ALA A 38 16.33 -10.11 -20.53
CA ALA A 38 14.94 -9.92 -20.91
C ALA A 38 14.74 -8.84 -22.01
N LYS A 39 15.81 -8.15 -22.46
CA LYS A 39 15.77 -7.05 -23.43
C LYS A 39 14.89 -5.87 -22.98
N ILE A 40 14.84 -5.62 -21.68
CA ILE A 40 14.13 -4.49 -21.09
C ILE A 40 15.15 -3.36 -20.85
N THR A 41 14.90 -2.18 -21.43
CA THR A 41 15.68 -0.98 -21.14
C THR A 41 15.29 -0.40 -19.79
N TYR A 42 16.24 0.19 -19.06
CA TYR A 42 15.98 0.73 -17.73
C TYR A 42 16.68 2.05 -17.48
N ASP A 43 16.13 2.81 -16.54
CA ASP A 43 16.69 4.05 -16.03
C ASP A 43 16.51 4.10 -14.50
N PHE A 44 17.51 4.58 -13.78
CA PHE A 44 17.42 4.83 -12.33
C PHE A 44 16.83 6.21 -12.00
N LYS A 45 16.69 7.08 -12.98
CA LYS A 45 15.96 8.34 -12.82
C LYS A 45 14.46 8.04 -12.85
N LEU A 46 13.76 8.43 -11.79
CA LEU A 46 12.31 8.27 -11.75
C LEU A 46 11.65 9.22 -12.78
N PRO A 47 10.52 8.79 -13.38
CA PRO A 47 9.82 9.60 -14.36
C PRO A 47 9.26 10.86 -13.70
N GLU A 48 9.30 11.96 -14.42
CA GLU A 48 8.53 13.14 -14.07
C GLU A 48 7.03 12.86 -14.33
N MET A 49 6.15 13.77 -13.88
CA MET A 49 4.73 13.66 -14.25
C MET A 49 4.61 13.67 -15.76
N SER A 50 4.25 12.54 -16.36
CA SER A 50 4.10 12.34 -17.78
C SER A 50 2.68 11.92 -18.12
N LEU A 51 2.22 12.26 -19.31
CA LEU A 51 0.96 11.76 -19.88
C LEU A 51 1.11 10.30 -20.38
N SER A 52 2.33 9.82 -20.56
CA SER A 52 2.61 8.43 -20.93
C SER A 52 2.55 7.51 -19.70
N GLN A 53 2.10 6.29 -19.90
CA GLN A 53 2.02 5.30 -18.84
C GLN A 53 3.41 4.70 -18.59
N GLU A 54 4.14 5.29 -17.64
CA GLU A 54 5.46 4.80 -17.23
C GLU A 54 5.33 3.56 -16.33
N VAL A 55 6.36 2.73 -16.31
CA VAL A 55 6.43 1.52 -15.50
C VAL A 55 7.56 1.63 -14.49
N LEU A 56 7.24 1.45 -13.21
CA LEU A 56 8.21 1.44 -12.11
C LEU A 56 8.49 0.00 -11.66
N LEU A 57 9.71 -0.44 -11.84
CA LEU A 57 10.23 -1.66 -11.21
C LEU A 57 10.77 -1.31 -9.82
N CYS A 58 10.19 -1.90 -8.80
CA CYS A 58 10.64 -1.79 -7.42
C CYS A 58 11.54 -2.98 -7.05
N PHE A 59 12.81 -2.73 -6.86
CA PHE A 59 13.78 -3.74 -6.45
C PHE A 59 14.04 -3.66 -4.94
N GLY A 60 13.33 -4.49 -4.18
CA GLY A 60 13.30 -4.42 -2.71
C GLY A 60 12.11 -5.17 -2.14
N GLY A 61 11.53 -4.69 -1.04
CA GLY A 61 10.32 -5.23 -0.42
C GLY A 61 9.10 -4.34 -0.63
N ASP A 62 7.99 -4.69 0.05
CA ASP A 62 6.73 -3.95 -0.01
C ASP A 62 6.90 -2.45 0.28
N GLY A 63 7.81 -2.08 1.22
CA GLY A 63 8.08 -0.67 1.51
C GLY A 63 8.59 0.13 0.31
N THR A 64 9.44 -0.46 -0.55
CA THR A 64 9.90 0.18 -1.79
C THR A 64 8.74 0.35 -2.77
N LEU A 65 7.89 -0.66 -2.85
CA LEU A 65 6.72 -0.62 -3.73
C LEU A 65 5.69 0.42 -3.27
N LEU A 66 5.44 0.54 -1.96
CA LEU A 66 4.58 1.58 -1.39
C LEU A 66 5.07 3.00 -1.74
N ALA A 67 6.39 3.23 -1.68
CA ALA A 67 6.97 4.51 -2.10
C ALA A 67 6.71 4.80 -3.59
N ALA A 68 6.85 3.79 -4.45
CA ALA A 68 6.55 3.89 -5.88
C ALA A 68 5.06 4.20 -6.16
N LEU A 69 4.14 3.53 -5.47
CA LEU A 69 2.70 3.74 -5.62
C LEU A 69 2.26 5.17 -5.27
N ARG A 70 2.96 5.81 -4.33
CA ARG A 70 2.73 7.23 -3.98
C ARG A 70 3.44 8.22 -4.90
N HIS A 71 4.30 7.75 -5.80
CA HIS A 71 5.04 8.64 -6.69
C HIS A 71 4.11 9.48 -7.58
N PRO A 72 4.42 10.76 -7.83
CA PRO A 72 3.54 11.65 -8.61
C PRO A 72 3.22 11.18 -10.02
N SER A 73 4.10 10.39 -10.65
CA SER A 73 3.91 9.88 -12.03
C SER A 73 2.68 8.98 -12.19
N ASN A 74 2.10 8.46 -11.10
CA ASN A 74 0.96 7.53 -11.16
C ASN A 74 1.20 6.32 -12.09
N SER A 75 2.43 5.82 -12.08
CA SER A 75 2.92 4.75 -12.96
C SER A 75 2.31 3.39 -12.63
N LEU A 76 2.39 2.46 -13.57
CA LEU A 76 2.25 1.04 -13.27
C LEU A 76 3.46 0.60 -12.44
N CYS A 77 3.25 -0.20 -11.41
CA CYS A 77 4.32 -0.65 -10.53
C CYS A 77 4.37 -2.16 -10.43
N PHE A 78 5.56 -2.75 -10.38
CA PHE A 78 5.74 -4.12 -9.94
C PHE A 78 6.99 -4.24 -9.07
N GLY A 79 7.00 -5.25 -8.20
CA GLY A 79 8.11 -5.50 -7.29
C GLY A 79 8.80 -6.83 -7.56
N ILE A 80 10.13 -6.81 -7.57
CA ILE A 80 10.95 -8.01 -7.40
C ILE A 80 11.50 -7.96 -5.98
N HIS A 81 11.06 -8.87 -5.12
CA HIS A 81 11.47 -8.85 -3.73
C HIS A 81 12.84 -9.51 -3.52
N ILE A 82 13.56 -8.95 -2.57
CA ILE A 82 14.85 -9.43 -2.10
C ILE A 82 14.66 -9.86 -0.64
N GLY A 83 14.91 -11.13 -0.36
CA GLY A 83 14.68 -11.71 0.96
C GLY A 83 13.26 -12.28 1.10
N HIS A 84 12.57 -11.95 2.19
CA HIS A 84 11.26 -12.53 2.48
C HIS A 84 10.16 -12.04 1.54
N LEU A 85 9.28 -12.96 1.13
CA LEU A 85 8.10 -12.67 0.32
C LEU A 85 7.27 -11.52 0.91
N GLY A 86 6.91 -10.53 0.10
CA GLY A 86 5.95 -9.48 0.42
C GLY A 86 4.50 -9.88 0.11
N PHE A 87 3.55 -9.01 0.43
CA PHE A 87 2.17 -9.13 -0.02
C PHE A 87 1.93 -8.50 -1.38
N LEU A 88 2.77 -7.53 -1.77
CA LEU A 88 2.55 -6.66 -2.92
C LEU A 88 3.49 -6.97 -4.08
N THR A 89 4.64 -7.59 -3.82
CA THR A 89 5.63 -7.89 -4.85
C THR A 89 5.15 -8.99 -5.79
N ALA A 90 5.49 -8.86 -7.07
CA ALA A 90 5.06 -9.78 -8.13
C ALA A 90 5.83 -11.10 -8.14
N THR A 91 7.13 -11.05 -7.83
CA THR A 91 8.02 -12.20 -7.88
C THR A 91 9.26 -11.99 -7.00
N ASN A 92 10.06 -13.04 -6.83
CA ASN A 92 11.38 -13.01 -6.22
C ASN A 92 12.48 -13.02 -7.29
N LEU A 93 13.74 -13.01 -6.86
CA LEU A 93 14.89 -13.08 -7.79
C LEU A 93 14.89 -14.36 -8.65
N GLU A 94 14.50 -15.48 -8.07
CA GLU A 94 14.47 -16.78 -8.78
C GLU A 94 13.40 -16.78 -9.89
N GLY A 95 12.21 -16.26 -9.62
CA GLY A 95 11.11 -16.14 -10.58
C GLY A 95 11.23 -14.96 -11.54
N ALA A 96 12.16 -14.02 -11.29
CA ALA A 96 12.30 -12.80 -12.07
C ALA A 96 12.55 -13.04 -13.57
N PRO A 97 13.41 -13.97 -14.03
CA PRO A 97 13.62 -14.21 -15.45
C PRO A 97 12.31 -14.53 -16.18
N HIS A 98 11.53 -15.46 -15.64
CA HIS A 98 10.26 -15.88 -16.22
C HIS A 98 9.24 -14.75 -16.25
N PHE A 99 9.14 -13.96 -15.15
CA PHE A 99 8.21 -12.86 -15.08
C PHE A 99 8.60 -11.71 -16.02
N LEU A 100 9.87 -11.35 -16.12
CA LEU A 100 10.36 -10.33 -17.05
C LEU A 100 10.10 -10.72 -18.50
N GLU A 101 10.30 -12.00 -18.86
CA GLU A 101 9.93 -12.50 -20.19
C GLU A 101 8.42 -12.36 -20.44
N ALA A 102 7.59 -12.74 -19.48
CA ALA A 102 6.12 -12.57 -19.56
C ALA A 102 5.72 -11.10 -19.77
N LEU A 103 6.40 -10.16 -19.11
CA LEU A 103 6.17 -8.71 -19.31
C LEU A 103 6.44 -8.27 -20.75
N THR A 104 7.54 -8.75 -21.37
CA THR A 104 7.87 -8.40 -22.77
C THR A 104 6.92 -9.02 -23.78
N GLN A 105 6.18 -10.04 -23.37
CA GLN A 105 5.17 -10.71 -24.21
C GLN A 105 3.75 -10.18 -23.94
N GLY A 106 3.57 -9.25 -23.00
CA GLY A 106 2.25 -8.75 -22.58
C GLY A 106 1.43 -9.78 -21.79
N HIS A 107 2.07 -10.78 -21.19
CA HIS A 107 1.46 -11.84 -20.40
C HIS A 107 1.48 -11.51 -18.90
N TYR A 108 0.70 -10.50 -18.51
CA TYR A 108 0.56 -10.06 -17.12
C TYR A 108 -0.84 -9.49 -16.89
N GLN A 109 -1.19 -9.29 -15.64
CA GLN A 109 -2.42 -8.59 -15.26
C GLN A 109 -2.11 -7.29 -14.52
N ILE A 110 -3.02 -6.32 -14.63
CA ILE A 110 -2.96 -5.07 -13.87
C ILE A 110 -4.08 -5.10 -12.84
N GLN A 111 -3.73 -4.89 -11.58
CA GLN A 111 -4.67 -4.75 -10.50
C GLN A 111 -4.71 -3.29 -10.03
N ASN A 112 -5.90 -2.72 -10.00
CA ASN A 112 -6.14 -1.36 -9.56
C ASN A 112 -6.69 -1.40 -8.13
N HIS A 113 -5.91 -0.85 -7.18
CA HIS A 113 -6.28 -0.83 -5.78
C HIS A 113 -6.67 0.57 -5.34
N LEU A 114 -7.61 0.64 -4.41
CA LEU A 114 -8.01 1.88 -3.76
C LEU A 114 -6.82 2.52 -3.06
N MET A 115 -6.66 3.83 -3.19
CA MET A 115 -5.78 4.66 -2.39
C MET A 115 -6.60 5.65 -1.57
N LEU A 116 -6.09 6.02 -0.40
CA LEU A 116 -6.62 7.12 0.39
C LEU A 116 -5.81 8.38 0.14
N GLU A 117 -6.48 9.50 0.21
CA GLU A 117 -5.86 10.82 0.27
C GLU A 117 -6.13 11.42 1.63
N GLY A 118 -5.07 11.99 2.24
CA GLY A 118 -5.15 12.72 3.48
C GLY A 118 -4.81 14.19 3.27
N LYS A 119 -5.46 15.06 4.05
CA LYS A 119 -5.22 16.51 4.02
C LYS A 119 -5.10 17.08 5.43
N ILE A 120 -3.99 17.77 5.69
CA ILE A 120 -3.76 18.54 6.91
C ILE A 120 -3.47 19.98 6.49
N ALA A 121 -4.39 20.92 6.75
CA ALA A 121 -4.31 22.29 6.26
C ALA A 121 -4.10 22.36 4.73
N LYS A 122 -2.92 22.82 4.27
CA LYS A 122 -2.58 22.88 2.84
C LYS A 122 -1.77 21.68 2.33
N GLN A 123 -1.41 20.75 3.23
CA GLN A 123 -0.61 19.59 2.87
C GLN A 123 -1.52 18.43 2.47
N HIS A 124 -1.28 17.87 1.28
CA HIS A 124 -1.94 16.68 0.76
C HIS A 124 -0.93 15.53 0.69
N PHE A 125 -1.40 14.33 0.95
CA PHE A 125 -0.60 13.12 0.84
C PHE A 125 -1.44 11.94 0.41
N LEU A 126 -0.79 11.00 -0.28
CA LEU A 126 -1.39 9.75 -0.72
C LEU A 126 -0.97 8.60 0.19
N CYS A 127 -1.85 7.63 0.31
CA CYS A 127 -1.64 6.43 1.09
C CYS A 127 -2.10 5.19 0.30
N ALA A 128 -1.26 4.19 0.26
CA ALA A 128 -1.58 2.92 -0.38
C ALA A 128 -2.03 1.85 0.64
N ASN A 129 -1.39 1.79 1.83
CA ASN A 129 -1.78 0.87 2.91
C ASN A 129 -2.62 1.54 3.98
N ASP A 130 -2.03 2.45 4.76
CA ASP A 130 -2.66 3.00 5.94
C ASP A 130 -2.18 4.41 6.31
N ILE A 131 -3.10 5.18 6.92
CA ILE A 131 -2.86 6.44 7.61
C ILE A 131 -3.04 6.15 9.09
N VAL A 132 -1.98 6.27 9.88
CA VAL A 132 -2.00 6.00 11.31
C VAL A 132 -1.92 7.32 12.09
N VAL A 133 -2.96 7.62 12.86
CA VAL A 133 -2.93 8.72 13.84
C VAL A 133 -2.53 8.12 15.18
N THR A 134 -1.38 8.54 15.74
CA THR A 134 -0.86 7.95 16.96
C THR A 134 -0.29 9.01 17.91
N LYS A 135 -0.29 8.71 19.20
CA LYS A 135 0.32 9.57 20.22
C LYS A 135 1.81 9.77 19.95
N LYS A 136 2.35 10.92 20.37
CA LYS A 136 3.79 11.22 20.26
C LYS A 136 4.59 10.58 21.39
N ASP A 137 4.01 10.61 22.59
CA ASP A 137 4.64 10.17 23.81
C ASP A 137 3.98 8.88 24.33
N TYR A 138 4.69 8.10 25.11
CA TYR A 138 4.18 6.85 25.68
C TYR A 138 3.20 7.06 26.84
N SER A 139 3.17 8.27 27.43
CA SER A 139 2.31 8.59 28.56
C SER A 139 0.91 9.03 28.13
N GLY A 140 -0.11 8.55 28.84
CA GLY A 140 -1.50 8.95 28.62
C GLY A 140 -2.12 8.35 27.35
N MET A 141 -3.37 8.72 27.12
CA MET A 141 -4.16 8.28 25.96
C MET A 141 -4.42 9.44 25.02
N LEU A 142 -4.51 9.13 23.75
CA LEU A 142 -4.86 10.09 22.70
C LEU A 142 -6.38 10.20 22.58
N GLY A 143 -6.91 11.39 22.84
CA GLY A 143 -8.33 11.71 22.60
C GLY A 143 -8.53 12.13 21.14
N LEU A 144 -9.38 11.42 20.40
CA LEU A 144 -9.70 11.70 19.00
C LEU A 144 -11.22 11.78 18.82
N GLN A 145 -11.69 12.83 18.13
CA GLN A 145 -13.04 12.88 17.59
C GLN A 145 -13.00 12.45 16.13
N LEU A 146 -13.85 11.50 15.77
CA LEU A 146 -14.04 11.03 14.39
C LEU A 146 -15.40 11.52 13.90
N PHE A 147 -15.39 12.27 12.82
CA PHE A 147 -16.57 12.62 12.05
C PHE A 147 -16.61 11.82 10.76
N ILE A 148 -17.78 11.34 10.39
CA ILE A 148 -18.06 10.65 9.13
C ILE A 148 -19.16 11.44 8.42
N ASP A 149 -18.88 11.92 7.22
CA ASP A 149 -19.79 12.75 6.42
C ASP A 149 -20.35 13.94 7.20
N GLY A 150 -19.47 14.57 8.02
CA GLY A 150 -19.79 15.74 8.85
C GLY A 150 -20.51 15.42 10.17
N VAL A 151 -20.87 14.16 10.45
CA VAL A 151 -21.51 13.74 11.69
C VAL A 151 -20.48 13.17 12.65
N LEU A 152 -20.50 13.58 13.93
CA LEU A 152 -19.67 13.00 14.97
C LEU A 152 -20.07 11.54 15.18
N ALA A 153 -19.24 10.63 14.65
CA ALA A 153 -19.49 9.20 14.73
C ALA A 153 -19.00 8.60 16.06
N ASN A 154 -17.82 9.04 16.54
CA ASN A 154 -17.26 8.51 17.79
C ASN A 154 -16.23 9.45 18.40
N THR A 155 -16.01 9.27 19.72
CA THR A 155 -14.87 9.87 20.45
C THR A 155 -14.03 8.75 21.03
N TYR A 156 -12.79 8.66 20.58
CA TYR A 156 -11.85 7.63 21.00
C TYR A 156 -10.94 8.10 22.13
N GLN A 157 -10.61 7.16 23.02
CA GLN A 157 -9.49 7.23 23.96
C GLN A 157 -8.61 6.03 23.63
N VAL A 158 -7.50 6.24 22.95
CA VAL A 158 -6.70 5.18 22.28
C VAL A 158 -5.21 5.53 22.29
N ASP A 159 -4.37 4.59 21.95
CA ASP A 159 -2.97 4.88 21.61
C ASP A 159 -2.84 5.38 20.18
N GLY A 160 -3.78 5.05 19.33
CA GLY A 160 -3.88 5.53 17.95
C GLY A 160 -5.12 5.02 17.23
N LEU A 161 -5.29 5.46 16.01
CA LEU A 161 -6.36 5.06 15.10
C LEU A 161 -5.78 4.85 13.71
N ILE A 162 -6.06 3.69 13.10
CA ILE A 162 -5.62 3.31 11.77
C ILE A 162 -6.76 3.52 10.79
N PHE A 163 -6.47 4.16 9.67
CA PHE A 163 -7.34 4.26 8.51
C PHE A 163 -6.65 3.51 7.36
N ALA A 164 -7.13 2.29 7.08
CA ALA A 164 -6.49 1.43 6.09
C ALA A 164 -7.33 1.27 4.82
N THR A 165 -6.63 1.06 3.72
CA THR A 165 -7.20 0.54 2.48
C THR A 165 -7.39 -0.98 2.58
N PRO A 166 -8.16 -1.62 1.69
CA PRO A 166 -8.17 -3.08 1.57
C PRO A 166 -6.77 -3.67 1.33
N LEU A 167 -5.93 -2.99 0.54
CA LEU A 167 -4.55 -3.40 0.29
C LEU A 167 -3.74 -3.43 1.59
N GLY A 168 -3.91 -2.41 2.44
CA GLY A 168 -3.24 -2.27 3.75
C GLY A 168 -3.89 -3.10 4.87
N SER A 169 -4.96 -3.83 4.61
CA SER A 169 -5.64 -4.63 5.64
C SER A 169 -4.73 -5.67 6.28
N THR A 170 -3.75 -6.19 5.54
CA THR A 170 -2.74 -7.16 5.99
C THR A 170 -1.46 -6.53 6.53
N ALA A 171 -1.38 -5.19 6.59
CA ALA A 171 -0.27 -4.42 7.16
C ALA A 171 -0.47 -4.18 8.67
N TYR A 172 -0.31 -2.96 9.16
CA TYR A 172 -0.45 -2.68 10.60
C TYR A 172 -1.87 -2.94 11.13
N ASN A 173 -2.88 -2.78 10.27
CA ASN A 173 -4.28 -3.04 10.61
C ASN A 173 -4.52 -4.42 11.25
N ILE A 174 -3.97 -5.50 10.66
CA ILE A 174 -4.18 -6.85 11.19
C ILE A 174 -3.49 -7.05 12.54
N SER A 175 -2.35 -6.42 12.77
CA SER A 175 -1.57 -6.56 14.03
C SER A 175 -2.30 -6.01 15.26
N VAL A 176 -3.30 -5.15 15.05
CA VAL A 176 -4.11 -4.55 16.12
C VAL A 176 -5.57 -5.08 16.12
N GLY A 177 -5.81 -6.21 15.43
CA GLY A 177 -7.11 -6.88 15.42
C GLY A 177 -8.09 -6.39 14.37
N GLY A 178 -7.63 -5.64 13.36
CA GLY A 178 -8.43 -5.29 12.19
C GLY A 178 -8.68 -6.50 11.27
N SER A 179 -9.77 -6.44 10.50
CA SER A 179 -10.13 -7.52 9.57
C SER A 179 -9.22 -7.56 8.35
N VAL A 180 -8.93 -8.76 7.86
CA VAL A 180 -8.38 -8.95 6.50
C VAL A 180 -9.49 -8.70 5.50
N VAL A 181 -9.21 -7.84 4.52
CA VAL A 181 -10.16 -7.49 3.45
C VAL A 181 -9.50 -7.80 2.11
N TYR A 182 -10.27 -8.38 1.19
CA TYR A 182 -9.78 -8.67 -0.15
C TYR A 182 -9.30 -7.37 -0.84
N PRO A 183 -8.07 -7.32 -1.39
CA PRO A 183 -7.42 -6.07 -1.81
C PRO A 183 -8.16 -5.28 -2.89
N LEU A 184 -9.04 -5.92 -3.66
CA LEU A 184 -9.84 -5.28 -4.71
C LEU A 184 -11.21 -4.77 -4.21
N CYS A 185 -11.54 -4.93 -2.91
CA CYS A 185 -12.72 -4.32 -2.33
C CYS A 185 -12.62 -2.78 -2.32
N GLN A 186 -13.78 -2.12 -2.26
CA GLN A 186 -13.88 -0.65 -2.23
C GLN A 186 -14.39 -0.21 -0.86
N ASN A 187 -13.49 -0.20 0.13
CA ASN A 187 -13.81 0.05 1.54
C ASN A 187 -12.70 0.88 2.21
N ILE A 188 -13.06 1.55 3.30
CA ILE A 188 -12.12 2.18 4.23
C ILE A 188 -12.26 1.45 5.57
N LEU A 189 -11.14 0.99 6.12
CA LEU A 189 -11.09 0.31 7.39
C LEU A 189 -10.64 1.29 8.47
N ILE A 190 -11.31 1.30 9.61
CA ILE A 190 -10.95 2.10 10.78
C ILE A 190 -10.72 1.15 11.95
N THR A 191 -9.49 1.11 12.46
CA THR A 191 -9.11 0.18 13.53
C THR A 191 -8.44 0.92 14.68
N PRO A 192 -9.01 0.89 15.89
CA PRO A 192 -8.42 1.51 17.06
C PRO A 192 -7.20 0.72 17.57
N ILE A 193 -6.16 1.43 17.99
CA ILE A 193 -4.95 0.86 18.62
C ILE A 193 -5.11 0.99 20.13
N ALA A 194 -5.12 -0.12 20.85
CA ALA A 194 -5.25 -0.19 22.30
C ALA A 194 -6.35 0.74 22.86
N PRO A 195 -7.62 0.55 22.45
CA PRO A 195 -8.71 1.39 22.95
C PRO A 195 -8.98 1.15 24.43
N HIS A 196 -9.27 2.21 25.17
CA HIS A 196 -9.65 2.12 26.58
C HIS A 196 -10.96 1.37 26.79
N SER A 197 -11.91 1.53 25.88
CA SER A 197 -13.21 0.89 25.92
C SER A 197 -13.24 -0.39 25.10
N LEU A 198 -13.66 -1.49 25.70
CA LEU A 198 -13.83 -2.79 25.00
C LEU A 198 -14.92 -2.76 23.92
N TYR A 199 -15.78 -1.74 23.89
CA TYR A 199 -16.82 -1.56 22.88
C TYR A 199 -16.31 -0.88 21.60
N GLN A 200 -15.12 -0.28 21.62
CA GLN A 200 -14.53 0.35 20.45
C GLN A 200 -13.91 -0.72 19.54
N ARG A 201 -14.66 -1.13 18.54
CA ARG A 201 -14.30 -2.18 17.59
C ARG A 201 -13.88 -1.58 16.24
N PRO A 202 -13.12 -2.33 15.43
CA PRO A 202 -12.89 -1.96 14.03
C PRO A 202 -14.20 -1.76 13.27
N ILE A 203 -14.21 -0.81 12.35
CA ILE A 203 -15.35 -0.46 11.49
C ILE A 203 -14.88 -0.51 10.05
N ILE A 204 -15.71 -1.06 9.16
CA ILE A 204 -15.50 -1.03 7.72
C ILE A 204 -16.57 -0.15 7.10
N LEU A 205 -16.16 0.87 6.37
CA LEU A 205 -17.03 1.82 5.69
C LEU A 205 -16.95 1.66 4.17
N ASN A 206 -17.96 2.19 3.49
CA ASN A 206 -17.89 2.39 2.05
C ASN A 206 -16.77 3.38 1.71
N ASP A 207 -16.15 3.23 0.56
CA ASP A 207 -15.05 4.06 0.07
C ASP A 207 -15.44 5.52 -0.24
N GLN A 208 -16.75 5.82 -0.31
CA GLN A 208 -17.25 7.19 -0.53
C GLN A 208 -17.32 8.02 0.77
N ALA A 209 -17.10 7.39 1.93
CA ALA A 209 -17.13 8.10 3.21
C ALA A 209 -16.02 9.15 3.29
N HIS A 210 -16.38 10.35 3.75
CA HIS A 210 -15.45 11.44 4.07
C HIS A 210 -15.21 11.46 5.57
N LEU A 211 -13.96 11.29 5.96
CA LEU A 211 -13.56 11.20 7.36
C LEU A 211 -12.86 12.46 7.78
N GLU A 212 -13.17 12.95 8.98
CA GLU A 212 -12.46 14.04 9.62
C GLU A 212 -12.06 13.62 11.04
N ILE A 213 -10.78 13.81 11.36
CA ILE A 213 -10.22 13.48 12.67
C ILE A 213 -9.73 14.76 13.33
N VAL A 214 -10.23 15.02 14.55
CA VAL A 214 -9.84 16.17 15.36
C VAL A 214 -9.25 15.68 16.67
N PRO A 215 -7.93 15.85 16.90
CA PRO A 215 -7.27 15.41 18.12
C PRO A 215 -7.45 16.44 19.24
N LYS A 216 -7.61 15.96 20.49
CA LYS A 216 -7.62 16.81 21.70
C LYS A 216 -6.23 17.34 22.06
N GLN A 217 -5.18 16.60 21.76
CA GLN A 217 -3.77 16.97 21.92
C GLN A 217 -2.99 16.75 20.64
N SER A 218 -1.79 17.34 20.54
CA SER A 218 -0.93 17.15 19.37
C SER A 218 -0.50 15.70 19.23
N CYS A 219 -0.58 15.16 18.01
CA CYS A 219 -0.28 13.75 17.70
C CYS A 219 0.53 13.63 16.41
N SER A 220 0.97 12.42 16.10
CA SER A 220 1.65 12.07 14.85
C SER A 220 0.67 11.45 13.86
N VAL A 221 0.84 11.79 12.59
CA VAL A 221 0.18 11.11 11.46
C VAL A 221 1.26 10.44 10.63
N VAL A 222 1.18 9.13 10.47
CA VAL A 222 2.17 8.31 9.76
C VAL A 222 1.50 7.68 8.54
N ILE A 223 2.10 7.83 7.37
CA ILE A 223 1.59 7.35 6.09
C ILE A 223 2.42 6.15 5.63
N ASP A 224 1.78 5.01 5.43
CA ASP A 224 2.41 3.75 4.99
C ASP A 224 3.68 3.39 5.79
N GLY A 225 3.75 3.76 7.07
CA GLY A 225 4.91 3.58 7.93
C GLY A 225 6.16 4.40 7.57
N GLN A 226 6.11 5.28 6.56
CA GLN A 226 7.30 5.93 5.97
C GLN A 226 7.35 7.44 6.10
N VAL A 227 6.23 8.13 5.94
CA VAL A 227 6.16 9.59 6.00
C VAL A 227 5.41 10.02 7.24
N ARG A 228 5.95 11.02 7.93
CA ARG A 228 5.38 11.48 9.21
C ARG A 228 5.03 12.96 9.16
N TYR A 229 3.84 13.28 9.66
CA TYR A 229 3.35 14.63 9.88
C TYR A 229 2.99 14.86 11.36
N THR A 230 2.94 16.11 11.76
CA THR A 230 2.38 16.50 13.05
C THR A 230 0.98 17.06 12.85
N LEU A 231 0.01 16.51 13.56
CA LEU A 231 -1.33 17.05 13.67
C LEU A 231 -1.45 17.77 15.03
N LYS A 232 -1.67 19.09 15.00
CA LYS A 232 -1.78 19.90 16.22
C LYS A 232 -3.14 19.67 16.88
N SER A 233 -3.23 19.95 18.19
CA SER A 233 -4.52 19.98 18.91
C SER A 233 -5.54 20.83 18.16
N LYS A 234 -6.76 20.33 18.05
CA LYS A 234 -7.91 20.96 17.35
C LYS A 234 -7.71 21.23 15.85
N GLN A 235 -6.59 20.83 15.27
CA GLN A 235 -6.40 20.83 13.82
C GLN A 235 -7.09 19.58 13.23
N SER A 236 -7.75 19.71 12.09
CA SER A 236 -8.37 18.56 11.46
C SER A 236 -7.45 17.87 10.45
N LEU A 237 -7.55 16.54 10.41
CA LEU A 237 -7.08 15.68 9.35
C LEU A 237 -8.30 15.18 8.59
N GLN A 238 -8.37 15.48 7.31
CA GLN A 238 -9.39 14.92 6.42
C GLN A 238 -8.82 13.69 5.68
N ILE A 239 -9.63 12.63 5.56
CA ILE A 239 -9.27 11.40 4.84
C ILE A 239 -10.44 11.03 3.94
N TYR A 240 -10.15 10.72 2.68
CA TYR A 240 -11.13 10.33 1.68
C TYR A 240 -10.46 9.46 0.60
N LYS A 241 -11.28 8.82 -0.22
CA LYS A 241 -10.82 8.07 -1.39
C LYS A 241 -10.09 8.98 -2.36
N SER A 242 -8.89 8.61 -2.75
CA SER A 242 -8.16 9.31 -3.82
C SER A 242 -8.77 8.99 -5.20
N ILE A 243 -8.74 9.97 -6.09
CA ILE A 243 -8.98 9.76 -7.53
C ILE A 243 -7.90 8.86 -8.16
N ARG A 244 -6.69 8.84 -7.58
CA ARG A 244 -5.60 7.96 -7.99
C ARG A 244 -5.81 6.56 -7.43
N GLN A 245 -5.38 5.57 -8.21
CA GLN A 245 -5.36 4.17 -7.81
C GLN A 245 -3.93 3.66 -7.78
N ALA A 246 -3.63 2.75 -6.86
CA ALA A 246 -2.39 1.99 -6.86
C ALA A 246 -2.49 0.91 -7.94
N LYS A 247 -1.65 1.01 -8.97
CA LYS A 247 -1.68 0.12 -10.14
C LYS A 247 -0.54 -0.89 -10.04
N LEU A 248 -0.87 -2.13 -9.70
CA LEU A 248 0.10 -3.22 -9.56
C LEU A 248 0.06 -4.13 -10.78
N ILE A 249 1.24 -4.38 -11.35
CA ILE A 249 1.44 -5.44 -12.35
C ILE A 249 1.74 -6.72 -11.60
N GLN A 250 0.99 -7.78 -11.90
CA GLN A 250 1.11 -9.10 -11.28
C GLN A 250 1.18 -10.19 -12.37
N PRO A 251 1.80 -11.35 -12.08
CA PRO A 251 1.70 -12.54 -12.95
C PRO A 251 0.23 -12.90 -13.21
N LEU A 252 -0.07 -13.52 -14.36
CA LEU A 252 -1.43 -13.96 -14.68
C LEU A 252 -1.97 -14.98 -13.66
N GLU A 253 -1.09 -15.81 -13.13
CA GLU A 253 -1.39 -16.84 -12.12
C GLU A 253 -1.41 -16.31 -10.68
N TYR A 254 -1.20 -15.00 -10.48
CA TYR A 254 -1.24 -14.42 -9.14
C TYR A 254 -2.54 -14.75 -8.42
N ASN A 255 -2.39 -15.25 -7.20
CA ASN A 255 -3.50 -15.63 -6.35
C ASN A 255 -3.29 -15.09 -4.93
N TYR A 256 -4.09 -14.11 -4.55
CA TYR A 256 -4.03 -13.49 -3.23
C TYR A 256 -4.17 -14.48 -2.06
N PHE A 257 -5.05 -15.48 -2.21
CA PHE A 257 -5.26 -16.48 -1.14
C PHE A 257 -4.06 -17.40 -0.96
N LYS A 258 -3.31 -17.66 -2.03
CA LYS A 258 -2.03 -18.38 -1.94
C LYS A 258 -1.03 -17.57 -1.11
N VAL A 259 -0.90 -16.26 -1.37
CA VAL A 259 -0.04 -15.36 -0.61
C VAL A 259 -0.46 -15.29 0.86
N LEU A 260 -1.76 -15.17 1.16
CA LEU A 260 -2.29 -15.19 2.52
C LEU A 260 -1.92 -16.49 3.25
N LYS A 261 -2.07 -17.64 2.58
CA LYS A 261 -1.75 -18.95 3.13
C LYS A 261 -0.26 -19.07 3.47
N GLU A 262 0.61 -18.62 2.58
CA GLU A 262 2.06 -18.63 2.79
C GLU A 262 2.50 -17.70 3.92
N LYS A 263 1.85 -16.52 4.04
CA LYS A 263 2.22 -15.50 5.02
C LYS A 263 1.69 -15.75 6.44
N PHE A 264 0.48 -16.27 6.55
CA PHE A 264 -0.20 -16.45 7.83
C PHE A 264 -0.39 -17.92 8.22
N SER A 265 0.17 -18.86 7.44
CA SER A 265 -0.08 -20.29 7.62
C SER A 265 -1.58 -20.63 7.66
N TRP A 266 -2.39 -19.89 6.90
CA TRP A 266 -3.84 -20.01 6.93
C TRP A 266 -4.29 -21.38 6.39
N GLY A 267 -5.07 -22.12 7.20
CA GLY A 267 -5.56 -23.45 6.82
C GLY A 267 -4.51 -24.55 6.89
N THR A 268 -3.35 -24.30 7.48
CA THR A 268 -2.44 -25.37 7.90
C THR A 268 -2.88 -25.81 9.30
N SER A 269 -3.28 -27.07 9.43
CA SER A 269 -3.40 -27.70 10.75
C SER A 269 -1.99 -27.72 11.36
N HIS A 270 -1.77 -26.93 12.41
CA HIS A 270 -0.61 -27.15 13.26
C HIS A 270 -0.76 -28.53 13.92
N PRO A 271 0.26 -29.39 13.87
CA PRO A 271 0.23 -30.65 14.58
C PRO A 271 0.14 -30.44 16.10
#